data_238516c1e35cc7b82cd3d77ed41f7b8b
#
_entry.id   238516c1e35cc7b82cd3d77ed41f7b8b
#
_cell.length_a   1.000
_cell.length_b   1.000
_cell.length_c   1.000
_cell.angle_alpha   90.00
_cell.angle_beta   90.00
_cell.angle_gamma   90.00
#
_symmetry.space_group_name_H-M   'P 1'
#
loop_
_entity.id
_entity.type
_entity.pdbx_description
1 polymer ?
#
loop_
_entity_poly.entity_id
_entity_poly.type
_entity_poly.pdbx_seq_one_letter_code
_entity_poly.pdbx_strand_id
1 'polypeptide(L)'
;MTINDSGYTISQYAIVLLAAGNSSRMGVPKQLLPFRGKSLLHHAVDTALETSCGPVLVVTGAYGNEITHALHNKAITIVDNPQWQEGIAASIRAGITAAMNAGNADAVLLMVCDQPFITPALLQS
;
A
#
# COMPACT_ATOMS: atom_id res chain seq x y z
N MET A 1 10.24 16.72 -4.83
CA MET A 1 9.23 17.76 -5.13
C MET A 1 8.82 17.68 -6.59
N THR A 2 7.54 17.65 -6.84
CA THR A 2 6.99 17.56 -8.20
C THR A 2 6.20 18.82 -8.50
N ILE A 3 6.44 19.42 -9.66
CA ILE A 3 5.74 20.63 -10.11
C ILE A 3 4.87 20.24 -11.31
N ASN A 4 3.57 20.53 -11.23
CA ASN A 4 2.64 20.27 -12.33
C ASN A 4 2.54 21.50 -13.25
N ASP A 5 1.77 21.37 -14.34
CA ASP A 5 1.65 22.40 -15.38
C ASP A 5 1.00 23.69 -14.88
N SER A 6 0.26 23.65 -13.78
CA SER A 6 -0.38 24.85 -13.22
C SER A 6 0.53 25.59 -12.25
N GLY A 7 1.75 25.12 -12.04
CA GLY A 7 2.70 25.74 -11.12
C GLY A 7 2.58 25.30 -9.68
N TYR A 8 1.64 24.40 -9.36
CA TYR A 8 1.56 23.83 -8.02
C TYR A 8 2.69 22.85 -7.80
N THR A 9 3.17 22.83 -6.56
CA THR A 9 4.17 21.87 -6.14
C THR A 9 3.51 20.76 -5.35
N ILE A 10 3.64 19.51 -5.83
CA ILE A 10 3.23 18.35 -5.06
C ILE A 10 4.46 17.92 -4.25
N SER A 11 4.51 18.34 -2.99
CA SER A 11 5.67 18.04 -2.12
C SER A 11 5.51 16.70 -1.40
N GLN A 12 4.28 16.21 -1.25
CA GLN A 12 4.00 14.93 -0.61
C GLN A 12 2.81 14.24 -1.24
N TYR A 13 2.91 12.93 -1.43
CA TYR A 13 1.75 12.11 -1.71
C TYR A 13 1.83 10.84 -0.85
N ALA A 14 0.67 10.36 -0.40
CA ALA A 14 0.57 9.11 0.32
C ALA A 14 0.42 7.97 -0.67
N ILE A 15 1.06 6.85 -0.39
CA ILE A 15 0.85 5.61 -1.13
C ILE A 15 -0.02 4.71 -0.26
N VAL A 16 -1.16 4.29 -0.79
CA VAL A 16 -2.06 3.36 -0.13
C VAL A 16 -1.98 2.03 -0.86
N LEU A 17 -1.43 1.03 -0.19
CA LEU A 17 -1.23 -0.30 -0.74
C LEU A 17 -2.36 -1.20 -0.24
N LEU A 18 -3.12 -1.77 -1.16
CA LEU A 18 -4.30 -2.56 -0.83
C LEU A 18 -3.89 -4.03 -0.66
N ALA A 19 -4.00 -4.53 0.58
CA ALA A 19 -3.64 -5.89 0.94
C ALA A 19 -4.75 -6.58 1.74
N ALA A 20 -6.02 -6.17 1.51
CA ALA A 20 -7.16 -6.63 2.30
C ALA A 20 -7.82 -7.90 1.75
N GLY A 21 -7.33 -8.46 0.66
CA GLY A 21 -7.91 -9.66 0.06
C GLY A 21 -7.81 -10.87 0.96
N ASN A 22 -8.68 -11.85 0.69
CA ASN A 22 -8.74 -13.09 1.45
C ASN A 22 -8.21 -14.31 0.67
N SER A 23 -7.59 -14.08 -0.47
CA SER A 23 -7.03 -15.17 -1.27
C SER A 23 -5.85 -15.81 -0.57
N SER A 24 -5.83 -17.14 -0.56
CA SER A 24 -4.73 -17.88 0.03
C SER A 24 -4.38 -19.08 -0.84
N ARG A 25 -3.18 -19.60 -0.63
CA ARG A 25 -2.72 -20.82 -1.27
C ARG A 25 -2.00 -21.65 -0.21
N MET A 26 -2.47 -22.89 -0.01
CA MET A 26 -1.90 -23.79 1.00
C MET A 26 -1.88 -23.16 2.39
N GLY A 27 -2.91 -22.39 2.74
CA GLY A 27 -3.02 -21.75 4.05
C GLY A 27 -2.21 -20.47 4.22
N VAL A 28 -1.45 -20.07 3.21
CA VAL A 28 -0.64 -18.85 3.25
C VAL A 28 -1.36 -17.74 2.48
N PRO A 29 -1.52 -16.54 3.05
CA PRO A 29 -2.08 -15.42 2.30
C PRO A 29 -1.32 -15.21 1.00
N LYS A 30 -2.06 -14.97 -0.09
CA LYS A 30 -1.46 -14.83 -1.41
C LYS A 30 -0.41 -13.71 -1.43
N GLN A 31 -0.64 -12.64 -0.68
CA GLN A 31 0.26 -11.51 -0.60
C GLN A 31 1.62 -11.88 0.00
N LEU A 32 1.66 -12.95 0.81
CA LEU A 32 2.88 -13.39 1.48
C LEU A 32 3.59 -14.54 0.75
N LEU A 33 3.10 -14.94 -0.42
CA LEU A 33 3.78 -15.97 -1.21
C LEU A 33 5.12 -15.42 -1.73
N PRO A 34 6.15 -16.27 -1.75
CA PRO A 34 7.48 -15.83 -2.19
C PRO A 34 7.52 -15.52 -3.68
N PHE A 35 8.28 -14.50 -4.02
CA PHE A 35 8.57 -14.11 -5.39
C PHE A 35 9.97 -13.45 -5.41
N ARG A 36 10.91 -14.07 -6.09
CA ARG A 36 12.29 -13.56 -6.21
C ARG A 36 12.92 -13.21 -4.86
N GLY A 37 12.80 -14.13 -3.91
CA GLY A 37 13.45 -14.01 -2.60
C GLY A 37 12.70 -13.26 -1.53
N LYS A 38 11.57 -12.62 -1.87
CA LYS A 38 10.70 -11.92 -0.93
C LYS A 38 9.26 -12.25 -1.23
N SER A 39 8.34 -11.93 -0.31
CA SER A 39 6.92 -12.02 -0.61
C SER A 39 6.51 -10.93 -1.61
N LEU A 40 5.39 -11.16 -2.30
CA LEU A 40 4.80 -10.14 -3.18
C LEU A 40 4.58 -8.83 -2.44
N LEU A 41 4.07 -8.93 -1.21
CA LEU A 41 3.80 -7.76 -0.38
C LEU A 41 5.09 -7.00 -0.05
N HIS A 42 6.17 -7.70 0.29
CA HIS A 42 7.44 -7.05 0.58
C HIS A 42 7.98 -6.30 -0.63
N HIS A 43 7.86 -6.89 -1.83
CA HIS A 43 8.26 -6.20 -3.06
C HIS A 43 7.47 -4.91 -3.24
N ALA A 44 6.15 -4.97 -3.05
CA ALA A 44 5.29 -3.80 -3.21
C ALA A 44 5.60 -2.72 -2.20
N VAL A 45 5.82 -3.10 -0.93
CA VAL A 45 6.16 -2.16 0.14
C VAL A 45 7.51 -1.50 -0.13
N ASP A 46 8.51 -2.28 -0.51
CA ASP A 46 9.84 -1.73 -0.80
C ASP A 46 9.79 -0.76 -1.97
N THR A 47 9.05 -1.08 -3.02
CA THR A 47 8.84 -0.19 -4.15
C THR A 47 8.17 1.11 -3.70
N ALA A 48 7.12 1.00 -2.89
CA ALA A 48 6.41 2.17 -2.39
C ALA A 48 7.33 3.05 -1.54
N LEU A 49 8.14 2.45 -0.67
CA LEU A 49 9.06 3.22 0.18
C LEU A 49 10.14 3.92 -0.63
N GLU A 50 10.60 3.31 -1.72
CA GLU A 50 11.60 3.92 -2.58
C GLU A 50 11.07 5.13 -3.33
N THR A 51 9.79 5.15 -3.66
CA THR A 51 9.19 6.19 -4.52
C THR A 51 8.43 7.23 -3.73
N SER A 52 8.10 6.96 -2.45
CA SER A 52 7.19 7.83 -1.71
C SER A 52 7.86 9.16 -1.37
N CYS A 53 7.06 10.21 -1.46
CA CYS A 53 7.40 11.53 -0.94
C CYS A 53 6.58 11.82 0.33
N GLY A 54 5.94 10.80 0.89
CA GLY A 54 5.09 10.92 2.06
C GLY A 54 4.80 9.56 2.67
N PRO A 55 3.73 9.43 3.45
CA PRO A 55 3.47 8.18 4.16
C PRO A 55 3.08 7.04 3.23
N VAL A 56 3.46 5.83 3.64
CA VAL A 56 3.05 4.59 2.99
C VAL A 56 2.13 3.86 3.95
N LEU A 57 0.91 3.58 3.50
CA LEU A 57 -0.11 2.92 4.30
C LEU A 57 -0.46 1.57 3.64
N VAL A 58 -0.60 0.55 4.45
CA VAL A 58 -0.99 -0.79 3.98
C VAL A 58 -2.34 -1.13 4.59
N VAL A 59 -3.35 -1.29 3.73
CA VAL A 59 -4.70 -1.65 4.17
C VAL A 59 -4.80 -3.15 4.26
N THR A 60 -5.13 -3.67 5.45
CA THR A 60 -5.27 -5.10 5.71
C THR A 60 -6.73 -5.47 5.92
N GLY A 61 -7.02 -6.76 5.86
CA GLY A 61 -8.37 -7.29 6.06
C GLY A 61 -8.33 -8.69 6.64
N ALA A 62 -8.60 -9.71 5.83
CA ALA A 62 -8.69 -11.09 6.28
C ALA A 62 -7.44 -11.60 7.00
N TYR A 63 -6.26 -11.16 6.57
CA TYR A 63 -4.99 -11.64 7.10
C TYR A 63 -4.20 -10.52 7.77
N GLY A 64 -4.91 -9.65 8.50
CA GLY A 64 -4.29 -8.47 9.12
C GLY A 64 -3.15 -8.80 10.06
N ASN A 65 -3.30 -9.83 10.91
CA ASN A 65 -2.27 -10.20 11.87
C ASN A 65 -1.02 -10.73 11.17
N GLU A 66 -1.18 -11.60 10.18
CA GLU A 66 -0.07 -12.19 9.44
C GLU A 66 0.70 -11.12 8.67
N ILE A 67 -0.01 -10.20 8.03
CA ILE A 67 0.59 -9.12 7.25
C ILE A 67 1.29 -8.12 8.18
N THR A 68 0.66 -7.75 9.28
CA THR A 68 1.26 -6.84 10.26
C THR A 68 2.56 -7.43 10.80
N HIS A 69 2.55 -8.71 11.13
CA HIS A 69 3.76 -9.39 11.62
C HIS A 69 4.86 -9.41 10.56
N ALA A 70 4.51 -9.69 9.30
CA ALA A 70 5.48 -9.76 8.21
C ALA A 70 6.14 -8.41 7.95
N LEU A 71 5.45 -7.31 8.21
CA LEU A 71 5.93 -5.96 7.91
C LEU A 71 6.37 -5.16 9.14
N HIS A 72 6.56 -5.82 10.28
CA HIS A 72 6.79 -5.12 11.55
C HIS A 72 8.04 -4.23 11.56
N ASN A 73 9.01 -4.49 10.69
CA ASN A 73 10.25 -3.71 10.62
C ASN A 73 10.26 -2.69 9.47
N LYS A 74 9.12 -2.46 8.82
CA LYS A 74 9.02 -1.50 7.72
C LYS A 74 8.46 -0.17 8.22
N ALA A 75 8.89 0.93 7.60
CA ALA A 75 8.45 2.27 7.96
C ALA A 75 7.11 2.59 7.28
N ILE A 76 6.08 1.87 7.67
CA ILE A 76 4.73 1.97 7.10
C ILE A 76 3.70 2.11 8.21
N THR A 77 2.49 2.49 7.81
CA THR A 77 1.31 2.50 8.69
C THR A 77 0.36 1.39 8.27
N ILE A 78 -0.05 0.57 9.22
CA ILE A 78 -1.04 -0.48 8.96
C ILE A 78 -2.43 0.12 9.21
N VAL A 79 -3.33 -0.09 8.25
CA VAL A 79 -4.73 0.34 8.33
C VAL A 79 -5.59 -0.91 8.28
N ASP A 80 -6.21 -1.27 9.39
CA ASP A 80 -7.10 -2.42 9.42
C ASP A 80 -8.47 -2.05 8.85
N ASN A 81 -8.96 -2.86 7.92
CA ASN A 81 -10.31 -2.72 7.38
C ASN A 81 -11.17 -3.90 7.84
N PRO A 82 -11.94 -3.75 8.93
CA PRO A 82 -12.80 -4.84 9.40
C PRO A 82 -13.94 -5.14 8.43
N GLN A 83 -14.21 -4.27 7.49
CA GLN A 83 -15.27 -4.43 6.49
C GLN A 83 -14.73 -4.92 5.15
N TRP A 84 -13.62 -5.64 5.16
CA TRP A 84 -12.96 -6.12 3.94
C TRP A 84 -13.89 -7.00 3.09
N GLN A 85 -14.87 -7.66 3.71
CA GLN A 85 -15.83 -8.51 2.99
C GLN A 85 -16.76 -7.72 2.09
N GLU A 86 -16.88 -6.40 2.29
CA GLU A 86 -17.70 -5.54 1.45
C GLU A 86 -17.05 -5.24 0.10
N GLY A 87 -15.81 -5.68 -0.11
CA GLY A 87 -15.11 -5.54 -1.37
C GLY A 87 -14.03 -4.48 -1.35
N ILE A 88 -13.41 -4.29 -2.51
CA ILE A 88 -12.26 -3.41 -2.66
C ILE A 88 -12.61 -1.95 -2.36
N ALA A 89 -13.84 -1.52 -2.64
CA ALA A 89 -14.25 -0.14 -2.38
C ALA A 89 -14.14 0.23 -0.90
N ALA A 90 -14.47 -0.71 0.01
CA ALA A 90 -14.34 -0.48 1.44
C ALA A 90 -12.88 -0.29 1.84
N SER A 91 -11.97 -1.08 1.25
CA SER A 91 -10.53 -0.97 1.51
C SER A 91 -9.97 0.34 0.97
N ILE A 92 -10.41 0.77 -0.20
CA ILE A 92 -10.00 2.05 -0.78
C ILE A 92 -10.44 3.20 0.14
N ARG A 93 -11.70 3.18 0.59
CA ARG A 93 -12.20 4.21 1.52
C ARG A 93 -11.40 4.24 2.82
N ALA A 94 -11.11 3.09 3.39
CA ALA A 94 -10.33 3.01 4.62
C ALA A 94 -8.93 3.61 4.43
N GLY A 95 -8.27 3.27 3.33
CA GLY A 95 -6.94 3.78 3.02
C GLY A 95 -6.93 5.28 2.78
N ILE A 96 -7.87 5.79 2.00
CA ILE A 96 -7.96 7.22 1.70
C ILE A 96 -8.26 8.02 2.97
N THR A 97 -9.20 7.53 3.79
CA THR A 97 -9.53 8.19 5.06
C THR A 97 -8.30 8.28 5.96
N ALA A 98 -7.56 7.19 6.10
CA ALA A 98 -6.35 7.17 6.90
C ALA A 98 -5.27 8.11 6.34
N ALA A 99 -5.12 8.16 5.03
CA ALA A 99 -4.15 9.05 4.39
C ALA A 99 -4.51 10.52 4.62
N MET A 100 -5.81 10.86 4.55
CA MET A 100 -6.27 12.22 4.83
C MET A 100 -6.05 12.59 6.29
N ASN A 101 -6.27 11.65 7.20
CA ASN A 101 -6.06 11.88 8.63
C ASN A 101 -4.58 12.00 9.01
N ALA A 102 -3.68 11.47 8.19
CA ALA A 102 -2.25 11.66 8.37
C ALA A 102 -1.80 13.10 8.08
N GLY A 103 -2.59 13.86 7.35
CA GLY A 103 -2.58 15.32 7.44
C GLY A 103 -1.76 16.06 6.41
N ASN A 104 -0.79 15.50 5.76
CA ASN A 104 0.15 16.31 4.96
C ASN A 104 0.32 15.83 3.52
N ALA A 105 -0.56 14.96 3.04
CA ALA A 105 -0.45 14.48 1.67
C ALA A 105 -1.28 15.37 0.73
N ASP A 106 -0.68 15.75 -0.39
CA ASP A 106 -1.34 16.55 -1.43
C ASP A 106 -2.13 15.66 -2.39
N ALA A 107 -1.78 14.37 -2.45
CA ALA A 107 -2.41 13.40 -3.34
C ALA A 107 -2.27 12.00 -2.74
N VAL A 108 -3.07 11.06 -3.24
CA VAL A 108 -3.02 9.65 -2.83
C VAL A 108 -2.84 8.79 -4.05
N LEU A 109 -1.85 7.90 -4.00
CA LEU A 109 -1.61 6.90 -5.03
C LEU A 109 -2.06 5.54 -4.50
N LEU A 110 -2.97 4.89 -5.22
CA LEU A 110 -3.44 3.55 -4.87
C LEU A 110 -2.60 2.50 -5.58
N MET A 111 -2.28 1.42 -4.87
CA MET A 111 -1.43 0.37 -5.37
C MET A 111 -1.94 -0.99 -4.90
N VAL A 112 -1.84 -2.02 -5.74
CA VAL A 112 -2.21 -3.39 -5.35
C VAL A 112 -0.94 -4.23 -5.27
N CYS A 113 -0.91 -5.14 -4.29
CA CYS A 113 0.31 -5.90 -4.01
C CYS A 113 0.51 -7.12 -4.89
N ASP A 114 -0.46 -7.48 -5.72
CA ASP A 114 -0.35 -8.63 -6.60
C ASP A 114 0.23 -8.29 -7.98
N GLN A 115 0.84 -7.11 -8.13
CA GLN A 115 1.48 -6.68 -9.36
C GLN A 115 3.00 -6.57 -9.15
N PRO A 116 3.71 -7.69 -9.18
CA PRO A 116 5.13 -7.71 -8.82
C PRO A 116 6.05 -7.00 -9.82
N PHE A 117 5.53 -6.59 -10.96
CA PHE A 117 6.32 -5.93 -12.02
C PHE A 117 6.27 -4.40 -11.95
N ILE A 118 5.55 -3.84 -10.98
CA ILE A 118 5.56 -2.40 -10.77
C ILE A 118 6.93 -2.01 -10.22
N THR A 119 7.55 -1.00 -10.84
CA THR A 119 8.86 -0.51 -10.44
C THR A 119 8.75 0.92 -9.93
N PRO A 120 9.74 1.43 -9.19
CA PRO A 120 9.74 2.83 -8.77
C PRO A 120 9.60 3.79 -9.94
N ALA A 121 10.20 3.50 -11.09
CA ALA A 121 10.10 4.35 -12.26
C ALA A 121 8.66 4.48 -12.76
N LEU A 122 7.86 3.42 -12.68
CA LEU A 122 6.45 3.46 -13.07
C LEU A 122 5.64 4.31 -12.11
N LEU A 123 5.94 4.26 -10.82
CA LEU A 123 5.22 5.06 -9.84
C LEU A 123 5.56 6.54 -9.94
N GLN A 124 6.74 6.87 -10.43
CA GLN A 124 7.19 8.26 -10.57
C GLN A 124 6.77 8.91 -11.89
N SER A 125 6.21 8.14 -12.79
CA SER A 125 5.78 8.65 -14.12
C SER A 125 4.49 9.52 -14.06
#